data_3611c400ccfcdfd03142318abf2d5dd0
#
_entry.id   3611c400ccfcdfd03142318abf2d5dd0
#
_cell.length_a   1.000
_cell.length_b   1.000
_cell.length_c   1.000
_cell.angle_alpha   90.00
_cell.angle_beta   90.00
_cell.angle_gamma   90.00
#
_symmetry.space_group_name_H-M   'P 1'
#
loop_
_entity.id
_entity.type
_entity.pdbx_description
1 polymer ?
#
loop_
_entity_poly.entity_id
_entity_poly.type
_entity_poly.pdbx_seq_one_letter_code
_entity_poly.pdbx_strand_id
1 'polypeptide(L)'
;KFMGTLWNTYAFFVLYANIDNFDASKYTLEYDKLPVMDKWLLSKLNSTVAEVDSNLDQYRIPEAAKALQDFVDEMSNWYVRRSRERFWAKGMEQDKINAYMTLYTALVTICKAAAPMIPFMTEDIYQNLVRSNDANAPESIHLCDFPVVNKDHIDKKLEEDMEDVLDAVVMGRACRNEAAIKNRQPISRMYIKSDFTLSEFYQEIIEDELNVKEVVFTDDVRDFTSYTFKPQLRTVGPKYGKQLGGIQKHLAALDGNAAMDELNADGALKFDVDGVA
;
A
#
# COMPACT_ATOMS: atom_id res chain seq x y z
N LYS A 1 -15.47 8.83 -3.35
CA LYS A 1 -14.37 8.53 -2.39
C LYS A 1 -13.12 9.34 -2.74
N PHE A 2 -12.56 9.23 -3.95
CA PHE A 2 -11.34 9.92 -4.41
C PHE A 2 -11.31 11.42 -4.06
N MET A 3 -12.28 12.20 -4.55
CA MET A 3 -12.34 13.65 -4.31
C MET A 3 -12.38 14.00 -2.81
N GLY A 4 -13.17 13.25 -2.01
CA GLY A 4 -13.23 13.47 -0.57
C GLY A 4 -11.91 13.17 0.15
N THR A 5 -11.18 12.13 -0.28
CA THR A 5 -9.86 11.81 0.29
C THR A 5 -8.84 12.88 -0.07
N LEU A 6 -8.79 13.33 -1.33
CA LEU A 6 -7.91 14.41 -1.76
C LEU A 6 -8.19 15.71 -0.99
N TRP A 7 -9.47 16.09 -0.89
CA TRP A 7 -9.88 17.28 -0.14
C TRP A 7 -9.50 17.22 1.34
N ASN A 8 -9.71 16.08 1.99
CA ASN A 8 -9.35 15.91 3.40
C ASN A 8 -7.82 15.97 3.61
N THR A 9 -7.05 15.45 2.68
CA THR A 9 -5.57 15.54 2.72
C THR A 9 -5.12 16.99 2.55
N TYR A 10 -5.69 17.70 1.59
CA TYR A 10 -5.47 19.12 1.40
C TYR A 10 -5.88 19.93 2.64
N ALA A 11 -7.07 19.70 3.21
CA ALA A 11 -7.54 20.39 4.40
C ALA A 11 -6.63 20.15 5.62
N PHE A 12 -6.12 18.93 5.78
CA PHE A 12 -5.10 18.60 6.77
C PHE A 12 -3.84 19.45 6.57
N PHE A 13 -3.31 19.50 5.36
CA PHE A 13 -2.14 20.32 5.04
C PHE A 13 -2.35 21.79 5.39
N VAL A 14 -3.45 22.40 4.90
CA VAL A 14 -3.75 23.82 5.11
C VAL A 14 -3.95 24.15 6.59
N LEU A 15 -4.62 23.28 7.33
CA LEU A 15 -4.84 23.46 8.76
C LEU A 15 -3.50 23.64 9.51
N TYR A 16 -2.56 22.72 9.31
CA TYR A 16 -1.27 22.77 10.00
C TYR A 16 -0.33 23.84 9.41
N ALA A 17 -0.34 24.04 8.10
CA ALA A 17 0.40 25.12 7.46
C ALA A 17 0.01 26.50 8.02
N ASN A 18 -1.29 26.73 8.26
CA ASN A 18 -1.75 27.97 8.87
C ASN A 18 -1.34 28.10 10.35
N ILE A 19 -1.40 27.01 11.13
CA ILE A 19 -0.97 27.01 12.53
C ILE A 19 0.53 27.35 12.64
N ASP A 20 1.35 26.78 11.76
CA ASP A 20 2.80 26.93 11.77
C ASP A 20 3.29 28.14 10.96
N ASN A 21 2.40 28.87 10.28
CA ASN A 21 2.71 29.92 9.32
C ASN A 21 3.71 29.45 8.24
N PHE A 22 3.50 28.21 7.76
CA PHE A 22 4.36 27.60 6.74
C PHE A 22 4.13 28.27 5.38
N ASP A 23 5.23 28.58 4.72
CA ASP A 23 5.27 29.17 3.38
C ASP A 23 6.26 28.38 2.53
N ALA A 24 5.74 27.61 1.59
CA ALA A 24 6.55 26.72 0.74
C ALA A 24 7.62 27.48 -0.07
N SER A 25 7.43 28.77 -0.39
CA SER A 25 8.39 29.57 -1.14
C SER A 25 9.69 29.84 -0.39
N LYS A 26 9.69 29.66 0.94
CA LYS A 26 10.86 29.89 1.81
C LYS A 26 11.75 28.67 1.96
N TYR A 27 11.33 27.54 1.46
CA TYR A 27 12.05 26.27 1.64
C TYR A 27 12.32 25.59 0.32
N THR A 28 13.37 24.78 0.27
CA THR A 28 13.71 23.95 -0.88
C THR A 28 13.68 22.49 -0.46
N LEU A 29 13.08 21.66 -1.29
CA LEU A 29 13.06 20.22 -1.08
C LEU A 29 14.43 19.65 -1.51
N GLU A 30 15.19 19.14 -0.53
CA GLU A 30 16.49 18.51 -0.76
C GLU A 30 16.32 16.98 -0.70
N TYR A 31 16.10 16.35 -1.86
CA TYR A 31 15.76 14.94 -1.96
C TYR A 31 16.70 14.00 -1.20
N ASP A 32 18.01 14.24 -1.26
CA ASP A 32 19.02 13.38 -0.62
C ASP A 32 18.90 13.35 0.90
N LYS A 33 18.38 14.42 1.48
CA LYS A 33 18.21 14.58 2.93
C LYS A 33 16.85 14.12 3.45
N LEU A 34 15.97 13.64 2.57
CA LEU A 34 14.64 13.21 2.96
C LEU A 34 14.67 11.86 3.68
N PRO A 35 13.83 11.67 4.70
CA PRO A 35 13.53 10.36 5.26
C PRO A 35 12.95 9.39 4.23
N VAL A 36 13.04 8.10 4.52
CA VAL A 36 12.59 7.02 3.62
C VAL A 36 11.12 7.17 3.21
N MET A 37 10.23 7.52 4.15
CA MET A 37 8.81 7.74 3.85
C MET A 37 8.55 8.90 2.89
N ASP A 38 9.34 9.97 2.99
CA ASP A 38 9.22 11.12 2.08
C ASP A 38 9.70 10.73 0.67
N LYS A 39 10.82 10.01 0.58
CA LYS A 39 11.34 9.46 -0.68
C LYS A 39 10.36 8.49 -1.33
N TRP A 40 9.74 7.62 -0.52
CA TRP A 40 8.71 6.71 -1.01
C TRP A 40 7.53 7.47 -1.65
N LEU A 41 6.98 8.48 -0.96
CA LEU A 41 5.85 9.25 -1.52
C LEU A 41 6.23 9.95 -2.82
N LEU A 42 7.43 10.53 -2.91
CA LEU A 42 7.90 11.20 -4.12
C LEU A 42 8.21 10.21 -5.25
N SER A 43 8.70 9.02 -4.95
CA SER A 43 8.87 7.94 -5.93
C SER A 43 7.53 7.51 -6.50
N LYS A 44 6.57 7.17 -5.64
CA LYS A 44 5.19 6.82 -6.04
C LYS A 44 4.52 7.94 -6.83
N LEU A 45 4.71 9.20 -6.43
CA LEU A 45 4.21 10.37 -7.18
C LEU A 45 4.72 10.37 -8.62
N ASN A 46 6.03 10.23 -8.81
CA ASN A 46 6.63 10.26 -10.14
C ASN A 46 6.23 9.04 -10.98
N SER A 47 6.14 7.86 -10.37
CA SER A 47 5.63 6.65 -11.01
C SER A 47 4.17 6.81 -11.44
N THR A 48 3.34 7.39 -10.58
CA THR A 48 1.93 7.67 -10.88
C THR A 48 1.78 8.68 -12.01
N VAL A 49 2.56 9.79 -12.00
CA VAL A 49 2.54 10.77 -13.09
C VAL A 49 2.92 10.12 -14.42
N ALA A 50 3.95 9.26 -14.44
CA ALA A 50 4.36 8.53 -15.64
C ALA A 50 3.26 7.58 -16.15
N GLU A 51 2.59 6.88 -15.24
CA GLU A 51 1.49 5.98 -15.57
C GLU A 51 0.27 6.75 -16.12
N VAL A 52 -0.11 7.85 -15.47
CA VAL A 52 -1.22 8.70 -15.90
C VAL A 52 -0.96 9.28 -17.28
N ASP A 53 0.24 9.84 -17.52
CA ASP A 53 0.63 10.39 -18.81
C ASP A 53 0.56 9.34 -19.92
N SER A 54 1.16 8.17 -19.70
CA SER A 54 1.11 7.04 -20.65
C SER A 54 -0.30 6.54 -20.92
N ASN A 55 -1.17 6.49 -19.92
CA ASN A 55 -2.55 6.06 -20.10
C ASN A 55 -3.38 7.11 -20.86
N LEU A 56 -3.15 8.40 -20.59
CA LEU A 56 -3.81 9.48 -21.32
C LEU A 56 -3.40 9.51 -22.79
N ASP A 57 -2.13 9.31 -23.12
CA ASP A 57 -1.63 9.20 -24.50
C ASP A 57 -2.29 8.06 -25.28
N GLN A 58 -2.67 7.00 -24.57
CA GLN A 58 -3.35 5.84 -25.14
C GLN A 58 -4.89 5.90 -25.05
N TYR A 59 -5.44 7.05 -24.63
CA TYR A 59 -6.88 7.24 -24.39
C TYR A 59 -7.49 6.27 -23.35
N ARG A 60 -6.69 5.76 -22.42
CA ARG A 60 -7.12 4.90 -21.31
C ARG A 60 -7.49 5.74 -20.10
N ILE A 61 -8.57 6.49 -20.20
CA ILE A 61 -8.98 7.44 -19.17
C ILE A 61 -9.34 6.74 -17.84
N PRO A 62 -10.04 5.58 -17.81
CA PRO A 62 -10.34 4.88 -16.56
C PRO A 62 -9.09 4.43 -15.80
N GLU A 63 -8.06 3.95 -16.50
CA GLU A 63 -6.80 3.52 -15.92
C GLU A 63 -6.03 4.70 -15.34
N ALA A 64 -5.96 5.82 -16.08
CA ALA A 64 -5.37 7.05 -15.58
C ALA A 64 -6.08 7.55 -14.30
N ALA A 65 -7.41 7.55 -14.27
CA ALA A 65 -8.20 7.92 -13.11
C ALA A 65 -7.98 6.97 -11.93
N LYS A 66 -7.79 5.67 -12.20
CA LYS A 66 -7.49 4.66 -11.18
C LYS A 66 -6.12 4.90 -10.55
N ALA A 67 -5.09 5.15 -11.34
CA ALA A 67 -3.74 5.46 -10.86
C ALA A 67 -3.75 6.69 -9.92
N LEU A 68 -4.46 7.77 -10.32
CA LEU A 68 -4.65 8.94 -9.46
C LEU A 68 -5.35 8.60 -8.14
N GLN A 69 -6.39 7.77 -8.19
CA GLN A 69 -7.14 7.35 -7.00
C GLN A 69 -6.26 6.55 -6.04
N ASP A 70 -5.51 5.59 -6.55
CA ASP A 70 -4.66 4.72 -5.75
C ASP A 70 -3.55 5.52 -5.06
N PHE A 71 -2.90 6.43 -5.79
CA PHE A 71 -1.92 7.34 -5.20
C PHE A 71 -2.52 8.21 -4.07
N VAL A 72 -3.69 8.81 -4.30
CA VAL A 72 -4.33 9.66 -3.27
C VAL A 72 -4.73 8.85 -2.04
N ASP A 73 -5.19 7.61 -2.23
CA ASP A 73 -5.50 6.71 -1.12
C ASP A 73 -4.21 6.34 -0.33
N GLU A 74 -3.10 6.05 -1.00
CA GLU A 74 -1.80 5.78 -0.34
C GLU A 74 -1.24 7.03 0.36
N MET A 75 -1.24 8.19 -0.30
CA MET A 75 -0.80 9.45 0.27
C MET A 75 -1.57 9.78 1.58
N SER A 76 -2.89 9.61 1.58
CA SER A 76 -3.72 9.92 2.74
C SER A 76 -3.60 8.89 3.85
N ASN A 77 -3.75 7.58 3.50
CA ASN A 77 -3.90 6.52 4.49
C ASN A 77 -2.56 6.00 5.03
N TRP A 78 -1.46 6.25 4.31
CA TRP A 78 -0.14 5.83 4.73
C TRP A 78 0.75 7.02 5.05
N TYR A 79 1.08 7.84 4.08
CA TYR A 79 2.02 8.93 4.31
C TYR A 79 1.50 9.93 5.35
N VAL A 80 0.33 10.54 5.13
CA VAL A 80 -0.21 11.56 6.04
C VAL A 80 -0.48 10.97 7.42
N ARG A 81 -1.08 9.78 7.48
CA ARG A 81 -1.41 9.14 8.75
C ARG A 81 -0.17 8.86 9.60
N ARG A 82 0.90 8.34 9.00
CA ARG A 82 2.15 8.04 9.71
C ARG A 82 3.00 9.27 9.99
N SER A 83 2.86 10.31 9.18
CA SER A 83 3.60 11.57 9.37
C SER A 83 2.92 12.57 10.31
N ARG A 84 1.75 12.24 10.89
CA ARG A 84 0.97 13.19 11.72
C ARG A 84 1.79 13.79 12.85
N GLU A 85 2.57 13.00 13.55
CA GLU A 85 3.39 13.47 14.69
C GLU A 85 4.43 14.49 14.24
N ARG A 86 4.96 14.39 13.03
CA ARG A 86 5.88 15.37 12.44
C ARG A 86 5.19 16.73 12.27
N PHE A 87 3.93 16.74 11.79
CA PHE A 87 3.14 17.98 11.68
C PHE A 87 2.74 18.56 13.04
N TRP A 88 2.58 17.72 14.07
CA TRP A 88 2.22 18.14 15.44
C TRP A 88 3.43 18.57 16.27
N ALA A 89 4.64 18.25 15.85
CA ALA A 89 5.87 18.61 16.55
C ALA A 89 5.96 20.13 16.74
N LYS A 90 6.54 20.56 17.87
CA LYS A 90 6.78 21.98 18.13
C LYS A 90 7.96 22.50 17.33
N GLY A 91 7.85 23.76 16.87
CA GLY A 91 8.89 24.41 16.08
C GLY A 91 8.88 23.97 14.62
N MET A 92 9.86 24.45 13.86
CA MET A 92 10.03 24.18 12.43
C MET A 92 11.39 23.51 12.20
N GLU A 93 11.57 22.35 12.82
CA GLU A 93 12.76 21.54 12.62
C GLU A 93 12.78 20.94 11.19
N GLN A 94 13.97 20.56 10.73
CA GLN A 94 14.16 20.10 9.34
C GLN A 94 13.25 18.95 8.94
N ASP A 95 12.99 17.99 9.84
CA ASP A 95 12.08 16.88 9.58
C ASP A 95 10.65 17.33 9.31
N LYS A 96 10.15 18.31 10.08
CA LYS A 96 8.83 18.91 9.87
C LYS A 96 8.77 19.68 8.55
N ILE A 97 9.83 20.43 8.21
CA ILE A 97 9.95 21.13 6.93
C ILE A 97 9.92 20.13 5.77
N ASN A 98 10.65 19.03 5.90
CA ASN A 98 10.65 17.96 4.90
C ASN A 98 9.24 17.38 4.70
N ALA A 99 8.51 17.12 5.78
CA ALA A 99 7.13 16.62 5.70
C ALA A 99 6.20 17.61 4.98
N TYR A 100 6.28 18.90 5.31
CA TYR A 100 5.50 19.93 4.61
C TYR A 100 5.85 20.03 3.14
N MET A 101 7.14 20.11 2.81
CA MET A 101 7.59 20.26 1.42
C MET A 101 7.22 19.02 0.58
N THR A 102 7.35 17.83 1.15
CA THR A 102 6.97 16.58 0.47
C THR A 102 5.48 16.54 0.19
N LEU A 103 4.65 16.84 1.19
CA LEU A 103 3.18 16.82 1.02
C LEU A 103 2.71 17.96 0.10
N TYR A 104 3.29 19.15 0.20
CA TYR A 104 3.03 20.26 -0.72
C TYR A 104 3.32 19.87 -2.17
N THR A 105 4.51 19.32 -2.41
CA THR A 105 4.92 18.86 -3.74
C THR A 105 3.97 17.80 -4.29
N ALA A 106 3.59 16.83 -3.45
CA ALA A 106 2.66 15.77 -3.83
C ALA A 106 1.27 16.34 -4.17
N LEU A 107 0.72 17.21 -3.32
CA LEU A 107 -0.60 17.84 -3.55
C LEU A 107 -0.64 18.68 -4.83
N VAL A 108 0.34 19.55 -5.04
CA VAL A 108 0.39 20.41 -6.23
C VAL A 108 0.55 19.58 -7.51
N THR A 109 1.44 18.60 -7.49
CA THR A 109 1.71 17.75 -8.66
C THR A 109 0.50 16.89 -9.01
N ILE A 110 -0.11 16.23 -8.01
CA ILE A 110 -1.27 15.37 -8.27
C ILE A 110 -2.51 16.19 -8.70
N CYS A 111 -2.67 17.42 -8.20
CA CYS A 111 -3.71 18.32 -8.66
C CYS A 111 -3.53 18.70 -10.13
N LYS A 112 -2.29 19.00 -10.57
CA LYS A 112 -2.01 19.27 -11.99
C LYS A 112 -2.31 18.06 -12.87
N ALA A 113 -1.93 16.86 -12.46
CA ALA A 113 -2.21 15.64 -13.22
C ALA A 113 -3.71 15.32 -13.26
N ALA A 114 -4.45 15.63 -12.20
CA ALA A 114 -5.90 15.38 -12.10
C ALA A 114 -6.78 16.51 -12.67
N ALA A 115 -6.21 17.67 -12.98
CA ALA A 115 -6.96 18.84 -13.44
C ALA A 115 -7.89 18.58 -14.64
N PRO A 116 -7.52 17.75 -15.65
CA PRO A 116 -8.42 17.43 -16.74
C PRO A 116 -9.67 16.64 -16.32
N MET A 117 -9.62 15.93 -15.20
CA MET A 117 -10.70 15.04 -14.73
C MET A 117 -11.56 15.67 -13.64
N ILE A 118 -10.97 16.50 -12.76
CA ILE A 118 -11.66 17.17 -11.64
C ILE A 118 -11.35 18.67 -11.60
N PRO A 119 -11.67 19.42 -12.65
CA PRO A 119 -11.16 20.78 -12.91
C PRO A 119 -11.43 21.77 -11.78
N PHE A 120 -12.61 21.73 -11.17
CA PHE A 120 -13.00 22.74 -10.18
C PHE A 120 -12.27 22.56 -8.84
N MET A 121 -12.16 21.32 -8.37
CA MET A 121 -11.49 21.04 -7.11
C MET A 121 -9.99 21.31 -7.20
N THR A 122 -9.36 20.91 -8.29
CA THR A 122 -7.93 21.14 -8.50
C THR A 122 -7.61 22.60 -8.66
N GLU A 123 -8.49 23.37 -9.32
CA GLU A 123 -8.36 24.83 -9.42
C GLU A 123 -8.43 25.48 -8.02
N ASP A 124 -9.40 25.12 -7.20
CA ASP A 124 -9.57 25.70 -5.86
C ASP A 124 -8.33 25.41 -4.98
N ILE A 125 -7.84 24.17 -5.00
CA ILE A 125 -6.61 23.79 -4.29
C ILE A 125 -5.40 24.57 -4.81
N TYR A 126 -5.24 24.71 -6.13
CA TYR A 126 -4.15 25.44 -6.74
C TYR A 126 -4.16 26.92 -6.40
N GLN A 127 -5.32 27.57 -6.48
CA GLN A 127 -5.46 28.98 -6.12
C GLN A 127 -5.01 29.22 -4.68
N ASN A 128 -5.38 28.31 -3.78
CA ASN A 128 -5.03 28.44 -2.37
C ASN A 128 -3.57 28.07 -2.06
N LEU A 129 -3.06 26.99 -2.61
CA LEU A 129 -1.69 26.53 -2.31
C LEU A 129 -0.60 27.29 -3.07
N VAL A 130 -0.86 27.68 -4.31
CA VAL A 130 0.16 28.24 -5.21
C VAL A 130 -0.06 29.73 -5.44
N ARG A 131 -1.20 30.11 -6.03
CA ARG A 131 -1.47 31.51 -6.43
C ARG A 131 -1.51 32.48 -5.26
N SER A 132 -2.04 32.07 -4.11
CA SER A 132 -2.07 32.92 -2.92
C SER A 132 -0.67 33.30 -2.41
N ASN A 133 0.34 32.48 -2.71
CA ASN A 133 1.72 32.65 -2.26
C ASN A 133 2.66 33.16 -3.36
N ASP A 134 2.33 32.94 -4.63
CA ASP A 134 3.12 33.39 -5.79
C ASP A 134 2.24 34.03 -6.86
N ALA A 135 2.23 35.34 -6.89
CA ALA A 135 1.50 36.12 -7.89
C ALA A 135 2.03 35.94 -9.34
N ASN A 136 3.24 35.39 -9.52
CA ASN A 136 3.83 35.14 -10.85
C ASN A 136 3.49 33.74 -11.38
N ALA A 137 2.95 32.85 -10.55
CA ALA A 137 2.47 31.56 -11.00
C ALA A 137 1.35 31.72 -12.04
N PRO A 138 1.12 30.76 -12.94
CA PRO A 138 0.00 30.80 -13.89
C PRO A 138 -1.33 31.13 -13.20
N GLU A 139 -2.17 31.93 -13.83
CA GLU A 139 -3.43 32.43 -13.27
C GLU A 139 -4.41 31.30 -12.90
N SER A 140 -4.32 30.18 -13.59
CA SER A 140 -5.12 28.99 -13.34
C SER A 140 -4.26 27.74 -13.47
N ILE A 141 -4.64 26.66 -12.75
CA ILE A 141 -3.99 25.34 -12.89
C ILE A 141 -4.09 24.82 -14.33
N HIS A 142 -5.14 25.20 -15.05
CA HIS A 142 -5.38 24.80 -16.44
C HIS A 142 -4.48 25.51 -17.45
N LEU A 143 -3.71 26.50 -17.02
CA LEU A 143 -2.65 27.16 -17.79
C LEU A 143 -1.25 26.63 -17.44
N CYS A 144 -1.18 25.69 -16.49
CA CYS A 144 0.06 25.00 -16.15
C CYS A 144 0.34 23.88 -17.14
N ASP A 145 1.63 23.59 -17.36
CA ASP A 145 2.03 22.37 -18.05
C ASP A 145 1.68 21.13 -17.23
N PHE A 146 1.43 20.01 -17.92
CA PHE A 146 1.28 18.71 -17.27
C PHE A 146 2.57 18.37 -16.49
N PRO A 147 2.49 17.70 -15.34
CA PRO A 147 3.67 17.44 -14.53
C PRO A 147 4.73 16.62 -15.27
N VAL A 148 5.97 17.06 -15.18
CA VAL A 148 7.12 16.34 -15.75
C VAL A 148 7.62 15.32 -14.72
N VAL A 149 7.83 14.09 -15.17
CA VAL A 149 8.37 13.00 -14.35
C VAL A 149 9.83 13.23 -14.04
N ASN A 150 10.20 13.27 -12.78
CA ASN A 150 11.60 13.22 -12.36
C ASN A 150 12.00 11.74 -12.16
N LYS A 151 12.68 11.18 -13.16
CA LYS A 151 13.09 9.76 -13.14
C LYS A 151 14.13 9.46 -12.04
N ASP A 152 14.91 10.44 -11.63
CA ASP A 152 15.93 10.27 -10.58
C ASP A 152 15.31 10.08 -9.19
N HIS A 153 14.04 10.45 -9.04
CA HIS A 153 13.28 10.24 -7.80
C HIS A 153 12.51 8.92 -7.79
N ILE A 154 12.52 8.14 -8.89
CA ILE A 154 11.84 6.84 -8.94
C ILE A 154 12.77 5.77 -8.39
N ASP A 155 12.42 5.22 -7.24
CA ASP A 155 13.09 4.07 -6.62
C ASP A 155 12.10 2.88 -6.58
N LYS A 156 12.21 2.02 -7.59
CA LYS A 156 11.31 0.85 -7.72
C LYS A 156 11.45 -0.13 -6.58
N LYS A 157 12.67 -0.30 -6.04
CA LYS A 157 12.87 -1.20 -4.90
C LYS A 157 12.18 -0.69 -3.65
N LEU A 158 12.25 0.63 -3.40
CA LEU A 158 11.54 1.27 -2.30
C LEU A 158 10.02 1.16 -2.47
N GLU A 159 9.50 1.31 -3.68
CA GLU A 159 8.07 1.12 -3.96
C GLU A 159 7.62 -0.32 -3.71
N GLU A 160 8.37 -1.31 -4.20
CA GLU A 160 8.11 -2.74 -3.99
C GLU A 160 8.16 -3.13 -2.51
N ASP A 161 9.20 -2.72 -1.78
CA ASP A 161 9.32 -3.02 -0.34
C ASP A 161 8.13 -2.45 0.46
N MET A 162 7.68 -1.25 0.11
CA MET A 162 6.49 -0.66 0.74
C MET A 162 5.20 -1.36 0.32
N GLU A 163 5.07 -1.86 -0.89
CA GLU A 163 3.92 -2.67 -1.32
C GLU A 163 3.84 -3.97 -0.52
N ASP A 164 4.97 -4.65 -0.32
CA ASP A 164 5.06 -5.82 0.55
C ASP A 164 4.62 -5.50 2.00
N VAL A 165 5.00 -4.34 2.52
CA VAL A 165 4.54 -3.86 3.84
C VAL A 165 3.03 -3.67 3.86
N LEU A 166 2.47 -3.02 2.84
CA LEU A 166 1.03 -2.78 2.73
C LEU A 166 0.26 -4.10 2.70
N ASP A 167 0.72 -5.05 1.91
CA ASP A 167 0.11 -6.39 1.79
C ASP A 167 0.21 -7.16 3.10
N ALA A 168 1.36 -7.15 3.76
CA ALA A 168 1.55 -7.78 5.06
C ALA A 168 0.59 -7.20 6.12
N VAL A 169 0.39 -5.89 6.12
CA VAL A 169 -0.54 -5.22 7.04
C VAL A 169 -2.00 -5.57 6.72
N VAL A 170 -2.38 -5.63 5.45
CA VAL A 170 -3.74 -6.04 5.02
C VAL A 170 -4.01 -7.48 5.44
N MET A 171 -3.09 -8.41 5.17
CA MET A 171 -3.22 -9.80 5.58
C MET A 171 -3.23 -9.96 7.11
N GLY A 172 -2.36 -9.25 7.82
CA GLY A 172 -2.31 -9.27 9.28
C GLY A 172 -3.60 -8.77 9.93
N ARG A 173 -4.23 -7.73 9.37
CA ARG A 173 -5.56 -7.26 9.80
C ARG A 173 -6.65 -8.29 9.53
N ALA A 174 -6.60 -8.99 8.40
CA ALA A 174 -7.53 -10.07 8.08
C ALA A 174 -7.41 -11.22 9.08
N CYS A 175 -6.18 -11.66 9.39
CA CYS A 175 -5.93 -12.69 10.41
C CYS A 175 -6.44 -12.27 11.80
N ARG A 176 -6.22 -11.01 12.20
CA ARG A 176 -6.77 -10.49 13.46
C ARG A 176 -8.29 -10.51 13.50
N ASN A 177 -8.94 -10.13 12.40
CA ASN A 177 -10.40 -10.13 12.30
C ASN A 177 -10.96 -11.56 12.38
N GLU A 178 -10.33 -12.51 11.70
CA GLU A 178 -10.72 -13.93 11.74
C GLU A 178 -10.57 -14.51 13.14
N ALA A 179 -9.48 -14.18 13.83
CA ALA A 179 -9.22 -14.58 15.21
C ALA A 179 -10.03 -13.76 16.24
N ALA A 180 -10.86 -12.79 15.82
CA ALA A 180 -11.60 -11.87 16.68
C ALA A 180 -10.70 -11.06 17.65
N ILE A 181 -9.43 -10.82 17.31
CA ILE A 181 -8.47 -10.03 18.08
C ILE A 181 -8.52 -8.56 17.63
N LYS A 182 -8.90 -7.67 18.53
CA LYS A 182 -8.96 -6.23 18.22
C LYS A 182 -7.56 -5.67 17.96
N ASN A 183 -7.43 -4.74 17.00
CA ASN A 183 -6.13 -4.17 16.64
C ASN A 183 -5.41 -3.48 17.82
N ARG A 184 -6.15 -2.90 18.77
CA ARG A 184 -5.59 -2.31 19.99
C ARG A 184 -5.04 -3.31 21.01
N GLN A 185 -5.31 -4.61 20.84
CA GLN A 185 -4.77 -5.67 21.70
C GLN A 185 -3.38 -6.05 21.18
N PRO A 186 -2.30 -5.88 21.95
CA PRO A 186 -0.97 -6.23 21.48
C PRO A 186 -0.80 -7.74 21.32
N ILE A 187 -0.06 -8.16 20.31
CA ILE A 187 0.36 -9.54 20.06
C ILE A 187 1.87 -9.60 20.25
N SER A 188 2.37 -10.69 20.83
CA SER A 188 3.80 -10.84 21.09
C SER A 188 4.61 -11.02 19.81
N ARG A 189 4.12 -11.81 18.87
CA ARG A 189 4.86 -12.16 17.66
C ARG A 189 3.93 -12.44 16.49
N MET A 190 4.35 -12.04 15.29
CA MET A 190 3.72 -12.35 14.01
C MET A 190 4.73 -13.03 13.11
N TYR A 191 4.33 -14.12 12.46
CA TYR A 191 5.15 -14.81 11.48
C TYR A 191 4.64 -14.51 10.08
N ILE A 192 5.54 -14.11 9.19
CA ILE A 192 5.26 -13.87 7.79
C ILE A 192 6.03 -14.91 6.97
N LYS A 193 5.29 -15.75 6.22
CA LYS A 193 5.93 -16.66 5.28
C LYS A 193 6.36 -15.89 4.04
N SER A 194 7.67 -15.85 3.82
CA SER A 194 8.27 -15.20 2.67
C SER A 194 9.65 -15.81 2.40
N ASP A 195 10.10 -15.75 1.17
CA ASP A 195 11.46 -16.09 0.72
C ASP A 195 12.43 -14.89 0.80
N PHE A 196 11.93 -13.72 1.22
CA PHE A 196 12.70 -12.51 1.46
C PHE A 196 12.48 -11.99 2.89
N THR A 197 13.33 -11.07 3.32
CA THR A 197 13.21 -10.37 4.59
C THR A 197 13.28 -8.86 4.32
N LEU A 198 12.31 -8.11 4.85
CA LEU A 198 12.34 -6.65 4.83
C LEU A 198 13.33 -6.10 5.87
N SER A 199 13.90 -4.92 5.61
CA SER A 199 14.76 -4.24 6.58
C SER A 199 14.00 -3.83 7.84
N GLU A 200 14.72 -3.55 8.92
CA GLU A 200 14.17 -3.15 10.23
C GLU A 200 13.15 -2.01 10.11
N PHE A 201 13.45 -1.00 9.30
CA PHE A 201 12.53 0.12 9.04
C PHE A 201 11.13 -0.33 8.59
N TYR A 202 11.06 -1.29 7.68
CA TYR A 202 9.77 -1.81 7.17
C TYR A 202 9.09 -2.74 8.18
N GLN A 203 9.87 -3.51 8.94
CA GLN A 203 9.35 -4.35 10.01
C GLN A 203 8.68 -3.51 11.09
N GLU A 204 9.31 -2.41 11.53
CA GLU A 204 8.74 -1.44 12.47
C GLU A 204 7.39 -0.88 11.98
N ILE A 205 7.24 -0.63 10.67
CA ILE A 205 5.96 -0.18 10.11
C ILE A 205 4.87 -1.25 10.31
N ILE A 206 5.18 -2.51 10.04
CA ILE A 206 4.24 -3.63 10.20
C ILE A 206 3.88 -3.81 11.69
N GLU A 207 4.88 -3.76 12.58
CA GLU A 207 4.71 -3.88 14.03
C GLU A 207 3.78 -2.81 14.58
N ASP A 208 4.00 -1.56 14.21
CA ASP A 208 3.16 -0.43 14.61
C ASP A 208 1.73 -0.56 14.10
N GLU A 209 1.55 -0.87 12.81
CA GLU A 209 0.25 -0.95 12.16
C GLU A 209 -0.61 -2.09 12.69
N LEU A 210 0.02 -3.18 13.09
CA LEU A 210 -0.64 -4.37 13.58
C LEU A 210 -0.60 -4.51 15.10
N ASN A 211 0.06 -3.57 15.81
CA ASN A 211 0.28 -3.66 17.25
C ASN A 211 0.88 -5.02 17.67
N VAL A 212 1.98 -5.37 17.03
CA VAL A 212 2.77 -6.59 17.24
C VAL A 212 4.13 -6.18 17.79
N LYS A 213 4.69 -6.94 18.72
CA LYS A 213 5.98 -6.62 19.34
C LYS A 213 7.18 -7.09 18.52
N GLU A 214 6.99 -8.08 17.66
CA GLU A 214 8.04 -8.68 16.85
C GLU A 214 7.44 -9.30 15.60
N VAL A 215 7.98 -8.94 14.43
CA VAL A 215 7.69 -9.58 13.15
C VAL A 215 8.84 -10.53 12.79
N VAL A 216 8.52 -11.77 12.45
CA VAL A 216 9.48 -12.81 12.08
C VAL A 216 9.19 -13.29 10.68
N PHE A 217 10.15 -13.10 9.78
CA PHE A 217 10.10 -13.68 8.44
C PHE A 217 10.60 -15.12 8.48
N THR A 218 9.90 -16.03 7.86
CA THR A 218 10.26 -17.45 7.82
C THR A 218 9.80 -18.09 6.52
N ASP A 219 10.56 -19.01 5.98
CA ASP A 219 10.17 -19.87 4.87
C ASP A 219 9.43 -21.14 5.33
N ASP A 220 9.59 -21.52 6.61
CA ASP A 220 8.96 -22.68 7.22
C ASP A 220 7.84 -22.26 8.19
N VAL A 221 6.61 -22.66 7.83
CA VAL A 221 5.40 -22.41 8.64
C VAL A 221 4.74 -23.68 9.12
N ARG A 222 5.41 -24.83 9.05
CA ARG A 222 4.85 -26.15 9.42
C ARG A 222 4.34 -26.22 10.84
N ASP A 223 4.99 -25.51 11.76
CA ASP A 223 4.59 -25.46 13.17
C ASP A 223 3.28 -24.67 13.39
N PHE A 224 2.89 -23.84 12.41
CA PHE A 224 1.74 -22.93 12.52
C PHE A 224 0.60 -23.25 11.55
N THR A 225 0.81 -24.19 10.62
CA THR A 225 -0.16 -24.53 9.59
C THR A 225 -0.52 -26.02 9.69
N SER A 226 -1.80 -26.33 9.52
CA SER A 226 -2.28 -27.68 9.31
C SER A 226 -3.09 -27.71 8.01
N TYR A 227 -2.80 -28.67 7.15
CA TYR A 227 -3.55 -28.85 5.92
C TYR A 227 -4.66 -29.90 6.14
N THR A 228 -5.80 -29.66 5.52
CA THR A 228 -6.88 -30.65 5.45
C THR A 228 -7.30 -30.80 4.00
N PHE A 229 -7.46 -32.05 3.56
CA PHE A 229 -7.85 -32.35 2.19
C PHE A 229 -9.33 -32.72 2.13
N LYS A 230 -10.01 -32.16 1.11
CA LYS A 230 -11.41 -32.50 0.82
C LYS A 230 -11.55 -32.83 -0.66
N PRO A 231 -12.29 -33.90 -1.03
CA PRO A 231 -12.51 -34.21 -2.44
C PRO A 231 -13.35 -33.13 -3.09
N GLN A 232 -12.95 -32.71 -4.29
CA GLN A 232 -13.76 -31.81 -5.10
C GLN A 232 -14.92 -32.60 -5.72
N LEU A 233 -16.09 -32.54 -5.12
CA LEU A 233 -17.25 -33.37 -5.46
C LEU A 233 -17.65 -33.29 -6.95
N ARG A 234 -17.47 -32.12 -7.55
CA ARG A 234 -17.82 -31.89 -8.95
C ARG A 234 -16.97 -32.71 -9.93
N THR A 235 -15.71 -32.98 -9.57
CA THR A 235 -14.77 -33.74 -10.40
C THR A 235 -14.65 -35.20 -10.00
N VAL A 236 -14.67 -35.48 -8.69
CA VAL A 236 -14.53 -36.83 -8.12
C VAL A 236 -15.85 -37.59 -8.20
N GLY A 237 -17.00 -36.93 -7.98
CA GLY A 237 -18.31 -37.56 -7.96
C GLY A 237 -18.66 -38.36 -9.21
N PRO A 238 -18.52 -37.81 -10.43
CA PRO A 238 -18.83 -38.55 -11.67
C PRO A 238 -17.95 -39.77 -11.91
N LYS A 239 -16.71 -39.76 -11.43
CA LYS A 239 -15.71 -40.83 -11.65
C LYS A 239 -15.74 -41.89 -10.55
N TYR A 240 -15.85 -41.47 -9.30
CA TYR A 240 -15.64 -42.33 -8.12
C TYR A 240 -16.81 -42.25 -7.11
N GLY A 241 -18.02 -41.99 -7.58
CA GLY A 241 -19.19 -41.76 -6.71
C GLY A 241 -19.45 -42.86 -5.69
N LYS A 242 -19.19 -44.15 -6.01
CA LYS A 242 -19.32 -45.27 -5.09
C LYS A 242 -18.27 -45.29 -3.99
N GLN A 243 -17.06 -44.80 -4.28
CA GLN A 243 -15.91 -44.74 -3.37
C GLN A 243 -15.82 -43.39 -2.63
N LEU A 244 -16.72 -42.44 -2.89
CA LEU A 244 -16.62 -41.08 -2.37
C LEU A 244 -16.53 -41.04 -0.84
N GLY A 245 -17.30 -41.90 -0.14
CA GLY A 245 -17.24 -42.00 1.31
C GLY A 245 -15.91 -42.53 1.83
N GLY A 246 -15.31 -43.51 1.13
CA GLY A 246 -13.97 -44.02 1.44
C GLY A 246 -12.88 -42.96 1.20
N ILE A 247 -12.95 -42.23 0.06
CA ILE A 247 -12.05 -41.13 -0.28
C ILE A 247 -12.10 -40.03 0.79
N GLN A 248 -13.30 -39.58 1.18
CA GLN A 248 -13.47 -38.57 2.23
C GLN A 248 -12.87 -39.04 3.56
N LYS A 249 -13.12 -40.28 3.96
CA LYS A 249 -12.57 -40.84 5.18
C LYS A 249 -11.05 -40.95 5.15
N HIS A 250 -10.49 -41.39 4.01
CA HIS A 250 -9.04 -41.48 3.84
C HIS A 250 -8.40 -40.10 3.93
N LEU A 251 -8.89 -39.11 3.16
CA LEU A 251 -8.37 -37.73 3.17
C LEU A 251 -8.48 -37.05 4.54
N ALA A 252 -9.54 -37.37 5.32
CA ALA A 252 -9.71 -36.83 6.68
C ALA A 252 -8.76 -37.49 7.69
N ALA A 253 -8.23 -38.66 7.41
CA ALA A 253 -7.32 -39.39 8.28
C ALA A 253 -5.83 -39.13 7.99
N LEU A 254 -5.51 -38.42 6.89
CA LEU A 254 -4.13 -38.08 6.53
C LEU A 254 -3.54 -37.10 7.55
N ASP A 255 -2.25 -37.25 7.81
CA ASP A 255 -1.44 -36.12 8.29
C ASP A 255 -1.35 -35.09 7.19
N GLY A 256 -2.05 -33.95 7.36
CA GLY A 256 -2.17 -32.97 6.30
C GLY A 256 -0.86 -32.35 5.90
N ASN A 257 0.09 -32.17 6.82
CA ASN A 257 1.39 -31.57 6.51
C ASN A 257 2.28 -32.57 5.72
N ALA A 258 2.33 -33.82 6.17
CA ALA A 258 3.05 -34.87 5.44
C ALA A 258 2.47 -35.12 4.04
N ALA A 259 1.14 -35.12 3.92
CA ALA A 259 0.47 -35.27 2.63
C ALA A 259 0.71 -34.07 1.70
N MET A 260 0.85 -32.85 2.22
CA MET A 260 1.20 -31.67 1.43
C MET A 260 2.65 -31.74 0.94
N ASP A 261 3.58 -32.21 1.78
CA ASP A 261 4.98 -32.42 1.39
C ASP A 261 5.09 -33.46 0.27
N GLU A 262 4.37 -34.58 0.35
CA GLU A 262 4.29 -35.60 -0.71
C GLU A 262 3.69 -35.00 -2.01
N LEU A 263 2.61 -34.25 -1.90
CA LEU A 263 1.98 -33.58 -3.04
C LEU A 263 2.92 -32.59 -3.74
N ASN A 264 3.72 -31.85 -2.97
CA ASN A 264 4.70 -30.90 -3.51
C ASN A 264 5.89 -31.62 -4.15
N ALA A 265 6.30 -32.77 -3.62
CA ALA A 265 7.42 -33.53 -4.15
C ALA A 265 7.04 -34.33 -5.41
N ASP A 266 5.89 -35.02 -5.39
CA ASP A 266 5.50 -36.00 -6.41
C ASP A 266 4.40 -35.49 -7.35
N GLY A 267 3.81 -34.31 -7.07
CA GLY A 267 2.73 -33.71 -7.86
C GLY A 267 1.38 -34.42 -7.71
N ALA A 268 1.30 -35.50 -6.94
CA ALA A 268 0.07 -36.25 -6.70
C ALA A 268 0.16 -37.08 -5.41
N LEU A 269 -0.96 -37.20 -4.70
CA LEU A 269 -1.13 -38.16 -3.62
C LEU A 269 -1.71 -39.46 -4.21
N LYS A 270 -1.07 -40.60 -3.93
CA LYS A 270 -1.50 -41.93 -4.40
C LYS A 270 -2.02 -42.75 -3.23
N PHE A 271 -3.26 -43.18 -3.32
CA PHE A 271 -3.86 -44.06 -2.32
C PHE A 271 -4.92 -44.95 -2.95
N ASP A 272 -5.20 -46.06 -2.30
CA ASP A 272 -6.23 -47.02 -2.71
C ASP A 272 -7.45 -46.91 -1.81
N VAL A 273 -8.62 -46.98 -2.43
CA VAL A 273 -9.90 -47.05 -1.73
C VAL A 273 -10.74 -48.16 -2.35
N ASP A 274 -10.97 -49.19 -1.58
CA ASP A 274 -11.75 -50.38 -2.01
C ASP A 274 -11.21 -51.08 -3.25
N GLY A 275 -9.86 -51.12 -3.42
CA GLY A 275 -9.19 -51.77 -4.55
C GLY A 275 -9.16 -50.91 -5.82
N VAL A 276 -9.41 -49.60 -5.71
CA VAL A 276 -9.30 -48.61 -6.79
C VAL A 276 -8.24 -47.60 -6.41
N ALA A 277 -7.14 -47.56 -7.17
CA ALA A 277 -6.03 -46.62 -7.02
C ALA A 277 -6.31 -45.29 -7.71
#